data_fd36453af48d78984f8f34fd59a8bcd3
#
_entry.id   fd36453af48d78984f8f34fd59a8bcd3
#
_cell.length_a   1.000
_cell.length_b   1.000
_cell.length_c   1.000
_cell.angle_alpha   90.00
_cell.angle_beta   90.00
_cell.angle_gamma   90.00
#
_symmetry.space_group_name_H-M   'P 1'
#
loop_
_entity.id
_entity.type
_entity.pdbx_description
1 polymer ?
#
loop_
_entity_poly.entity_id
_entity_poly.type
_entity_poly.pdbx_seq_one_letter_code
_entity_poly.pdbx_strand_id
1 'polypeptide(L)' 'MNYTIVVRRSLSGHYIASCPSIPECHAQGDTYEEAIQNAKEALQLCVEYMQEQGERLPEEVGSEKVLV' A
#
# COMPACT_ATOMS: atom_id res chain seq x y z
N MET A 1 7.81 -12.13 2.77
CA MET A 1 6.62 -11.79 1.98
C MET A 1 6.71 -10.34 1.54
N ASN A 2 6.62 -10.09 0.25
CA ASN A 2 6.78 -8.75 -0.29
C ASN A 2 5.51 -8.26 -0.97
N TYR A 3 5.15 -7.02 -0.70
CA TYR A 3 4.02 -6.37 -1.36
C TYR A 3 4.47 -5.07 -2.00
N THR A 4 3.85 -4.75 -3.13
CA THR A 4 4.13 -3.52 -3.86
C THR A 4 3.33 -2.37 -3.27
N ILE A 5 4.00 -1.25 -3.04
CA ILE A 5 3.38 0.01 -2.64
C ILE A 5 3.50 0.98 -3.80
N VAL A 6 2.38 1.57 -4.20
CA VAL A 6 2.32 2.56 -5.27
C VAL A 6 2.06 3.92 -4.64
N VAL A 7 2.81 4.93 -5.06
CA VAL A 7 2.68 6.29 -4.54
C VAL A 7 2.21 7.21 -5.65
N ARG A 8 1.23 8.04 -5.34
CA ARG A 8 0.78 9.09 -6.25
C ARG A 8 0.71 10.41 -5.51
N ARG A 9 0.79 11.50 -6.24
CA ARG A 9 0.66 12.82 -5.66
C ARG A 9 -0.78 13.31 -5.86
N SER A 10 -1.40 13.76 -4.79
CA SER A 10 -2.76 14.27 -4.87
C SER A 10 -2.78 15.68 -5.48
N LEU A 11 -3.94 16.12 -5.93
CA LEU A 11 -4.11 17.47 -6.47
C LEU A 11 -3.83 18.55 -5.41
N SER A 12 -4.01 18.22 -4.15
CA SER A 12 -3.71 19.15 -3.05
C SER A 12 -2.23 19.15 -2.66
N GLY A 13 -1.41 18.34 -3.30
CA GLY A 13 0.05 18.38 -3.15
C GLY A 13 0.64 17.44 -2.11
N HIS A 14 -0.17 16.62 -1.45
CA HIS A 14 0.39 15.59 -0.57
C HIS A 14 0.50 14.25 -1.30
N TYR A 15 1.14 13.28 -0.66
CA TYR A 15 1.41 11.98 -1.26
C TYR A 15 0.49 10.91 -0.68
N ILE A 16 0.01 10.02 -1.53
CA ILE A 16 -0.85 8.91 -1.14
C ILE A 16 -0.16 7.62 -1.56
N ALA A 17 0.04 6.73 -0.60
CA ALA A 17 0.67 5.43 -0.84
C ALA A 17 -0.35 4.34 -0.58
N SER A 18 -0.41 3.35 -1.45
CA SER A 18 -1.37 2.26 -1.33
C SER A 18 -0.76 0.94 -1.78
N CYS A 19 -1.32 -0.15 -1.29
CA CYS A 19 -0.95 -1.49 -1.70
C CYS A 19 -2.10 -2.05 -2.54
N PRO A 20 -1.94 -2.15 -3.87
CA PRO A 20 -3.04 -2.63 -4.72
C PRO A 20 -3.54 -4.02 -4.36
N SER A 21 -2.66 -4.88 -3.85
CA SER A 21 -3.04 -6.24 -3.47
C SER A 21 -3.88 -6.28 -2.20
N ILE A 22 -3.80 -5.26 -1.37
CA ILE A 22 -4.58 -5.14 -0.14
C ILE A 22 -5.24 -3.76 -0.15
N PRO A 23 -6.43 -3.63 -0.76
CA PRO A 23 -7.07 -2.32 -0.98
C PRO A 23 -7.30 -1.50 0.28
N GLU A 24 -7.45 -2.14 1.43
CA GLU A 24 -7.61 -1.44 2.70
C GLU A 24 -6.33 -0.77 3.18
N CYS A 25 -5.19 -1.16 2.62
CA CYS A 25 -3.90 -0.62 3.02
C CYS A 25 -3.55 0.62 2.20
N HIS A 26 -3.79 1.78 2.77
CA HIS A 26 -3.39 3.05 2.15
C HIS A 26 -3.05 4.04 3.25
N ALA A 27 -2.20 4.99 2.91
CA ALA A 27 -1.75 6.01 3.84
C ALA A 27 -1.38 7.26 3.07
N GLN A 28 -1.18 8.36 3.76
CA GLN A 28 -0.75 9.60 3.12
C GLN A 28 0.31 10.28 3.98
N GLY A 29 0.99 11.23 3.37
CA GLY A 29 2.01 12.01 4.04
C GLY A 29 2.31 13.28 3.26
N ASP A 30 3.00 14.21 3.90
CA ASP A 30 3.38 15.48 3.26
C ASP A 30 4.59 15.31 2.35
N THR A 31 5.34 14.25 2.53
CA THR A 31 6.47 13.90 1.68
C THR A 31 6.32 12.47 1.18
N TYR A 32 7.06 12.14 0.13
CA TYR A 32 7.10 10.79 -0.43
C TYR A 32 7.51 9.78 0.66
N GLU A 33 8.58 10.08 1.38
CA GLU A 33 9.12 9.19 2.40
C GLU A 33 8.15 8.98 3.56
N GLU A 34 7.44 10.02 3.95
CA GLU A 34 6.45 9.93 5.00
C GLU A 34 5.28 9.05 4.58
N ALA A 35 4.79 9.21 3.35
CA ALA A 35 3.71 8.39 2.82
C ALA A 35 4.12 6.91 2.78
N ILE A 36 5.35 6.62 2.32
CA ILE A 36 5.88 5.25 2.28
C ILE A 36 5.97 4.67 3.69
N GLN A 37 6.50 5.42 4.63
CA GLN A 37 6.64 4.92 6.01
C GLN A 37 5.28 4.62 6.63
N ASN A 38 4.33 5.53 6.44
CA ASN A 38 2.98 5.35 6.95
C ASN A 38 2.29 4.14 6.30
N ALA A 39 2.52 3.95 5.00
CA ALA A 39 1.97 2.80 4.28
C ALA A 39 2.57 1.47 4.77
N LYS A 40 3.86 1.46 5.06
CA LYS A 40 4.51 0.26 5.60
C LYS A 40 3.89 -0.16 6.93
N GLU A 41 3.65 0.81 7.80
CA GLU A 41 3.02 0.55 9.09
C GLU A 41 1.59 0.04 8.91
N ALA A 42 0.83 0.68 8.03
CA ALA A 42 -0.53 0.25 7.73
C ALA A 42 -0.56 -1.16 7.15
N LEU A 43 0.37 -1.45 6.25
CA LEU A 43 0.47 -2.77 5.62
C LEU A 43 0.75 -3.86 6.66
N GLN A 44 1.67 -3.60 7.57
CA GLN A 44 1.99 -4.55 8.62
C GLN A 44 0.77 -4.87 9.48
N LEU A 45 0.01 -3.84 9.85
CA LEU A 45 -1.20 -4.03 10.64
C LEU A 45 -2.27 -4.79 9.87
N CYS A 46 -2.44 -4.49 8.58
CA CYS A 46 -3.40 -5.21 7.74
C CYS A 46 -3.05 -6.68 7.62
N VAL A 47 -1.77 -7.00 7.40
CA VAL A 47 -1.31 -8.38 7.29
C VAL A 47 -1.53 -9.13 8.60
N GLU A 48 -1.18 -8.51 9.72
CA GLU A 48 -1.37 -9.12 11.04
C GLU A 48 -2.85 -9.39 11.31
N TYR A 49 -3.71 -8.43 10.99
CA TYR A 49 -5.15 -8.60 11.16
C TYR A 49 -5.68 -9.76 10.32
N MET A 50 -5.29 -9.82 9.06
CA MET A 50 -5.73 -10.88 8.16
C MET A 50 -5.27 -12.26 8.66
N GLN A 51 -4.04 -12.34 9.15
CA GLN A 51 -3.52 -13.58 9.72
C GLN A 51 -4.29 -14.01 10.96
N GLU A 52 -4.62 -13.07 11.83
CA GLU A 52 -5.41 -13.34 13.03
C GLU A 52 -6.80 -13.85 12.69
N GLN A 53 -7.40 -13.33 11.62
CA GLN A 53 -8.72 -13.75 11.18
C GLN A 53 -8.68 -15.05 10.38
N GLY A 54 -7.51 -15.60 10.12
CA GLY A 54 -7.36 -16.79 9.30
C GLY A 54 -7.62 -16.53 7.83
N GLU A 55 -7.57 -15.28 7.40
CA GLU A 55 -7.76 -14.93 6.00
C GLU A 55 -6.52 -15.26 5.19
N ARG A 56 -6.74 -15.65 3.96
CA ARG A 56 -5.64 -15.94 3.04
C ARG A 56 -5.05 -14.64 2.53
N LEU A 57 -3.74 -14.49 2.69
CA LEU A 57 -3.05 -13.32 2.16
C LEU A 57 -2.96 -13.39 0.64
N PRO A 58 -3.21 -12.28 -0.07
CA PRO A 58 -3.07 -12.28 -1.52
C PRO A 58 -1.62 -12.47 -1.95
N GLU A 59 -1.45 -13.04 -3.13
CA GLU A 59 -0.13 -13.27 -3.70
C GLU A 59 0.04 -12.35 -4.91
N GLU A 60 1.14 -11.60 -4.91
CA GLU A 60 1.47 -10.75 -6.05
C GLU A 60 2.22 -11.58 -7.09
N VAL A 61 1.73 -11.57 -8.30
CA VAL A 61 2.35 -12.32 -9.40
C VAL A 61 2.99 -11.41 -10.44
N GLY A 62 2.75 -10.11 -10.38
CA GLY A 62 3.37 -9.16 -11.29
C GLY A 62 2.65 -7.83 -11.31
N SER A 63 3.23 -6.88 -12.02
CA SER A 63 2.64 -5.57 -12.24
C SER A 63 3.10 -5.02 -13.59
N GLU A 64 2.26 -4.19 -14.20
CA GLU A 64 2.59 -3.54 -15.47
C GLU A 64 2.19 -2.08 -15.43
N LYS A 65 2.98 -1.27 -16.13
CA LYS A 65 2.62 0.12 -16.39
C LYS A 65 2.06 0.19 -17.80
N VAL A 66 0.90 0.78 -17.93
CA VAL A 66 0.21 0.87 -19.22
C VAL A 66 0.10 2.35 -19.62
N LEU A 67 0.51 2.63 -20.85
CA LEU A 67 0.40 3.97 -21.41
C LEU A 67 -1.01 4.16 -21.97
N VAL A 68 -1.68 5.19 -21.53
CA VAL A 68 -3.01 5.56 -22.03
C VAL A 68 -3.02 6.94 -22.64
#